data_245ae1f800357ef1b0095e92d18a0d07
#
_entry.id   245ae1f800357ef1b0095e92d18a0d07
#
_cell.length_a   1.000
_cell.length_b   1.000
_cell.length_c   1.000
_cell.angle_alpha   90.00
_cell.angle_beta   90.00
_cell.angle_gamma   90.00
#
_symmetry.space_group_name_H-M   'P 1'
#
loop_
_entity.id
_entity.type
_entity.pdbx_description
1 polymer ?
#
loop_
_entity_poly.entity_id
_entity_poly.type
_entity_poly.pdbx_seq_one_letter_code
_entity_poly.pdbx_strand_id
1 'polypeptide(L)'
;LQSSYGASQLNLGKLSHPKDKAESDDRGEGFELRTDQWGAVRAGQGLLLSTFKQDQAKGEHLDSEIAKKQLEGSQTNSKALSDIAKNQKTDEIESIEQLKAFAEEIEKDVAKYKKAIMLLSSVDGIALSTPEDIHLSATGIINHTAGDSINLSTQKNILGQALGKVSLFAAQGGIKAIAAQGKVEIQAQSDALDVFAKLGIAISSTEDRIEISSPKEVLITGGSSQIALNGSGIFHKTGGKFEVNAGQHIFKGGAKVSSTLPSLPDVKNPYILQYLVKNKENKVVSNKPYILMDEDGNVQRGVTSEEGFIKLKTTPSS
;
A
#
# COMPACT_ATOMS: atom_id res chain seq x y z
N LEU A 1 33.54 24.35 18.88
CA LEU A 1 33.20 23.85 20.21
C LEU A 1 33.60 22.38 20.30
N GLN A 2 34.30 22.02 21.36
CA GLN A 2 34.78 20.66 21.56
C GLN A 2 34.70 20.26 23.04
N SER A 3 34.34 19.00 23.29
CA SER A 3 34.43 18.36 24.60
C SER A 3 35.30 17.09 24.47
N SER A 4 36.20 16.85 25.42
CA SER A 4 36.99 15.61 25.47
C SER A 4 36.12 14.38 25.80
N TYR A 5 34.98 14.58 26.46
CA TYR A 5 34.08 13.49 26.78
C TYR A 5 33.33 13.02 25.53
N GLY A 6 33.54 11.74 25.15
CA GLY A 6 32.91 11.12 23.98
C GLY A 6 33.22 11.82 22.67
N ALA A 7 34.36 12.51 22.54
CA ALA A 7 34.77 13.25 21.34
C ALA A 7 33.69 14.13 20.71
N SER A 8 32.85 14.78 21.53
CA SER A 8 31.76 15.63 21.07
C SER A 8 32.27 16.95 20.51
N GLN A 9 31.95 17.25 19.24
CA GLN A 9 32.54 18.38 18.50
C GLN A 9 31.51 19.02 17.57
N LEU A 10 31.62 20.34 17.44
CA LEU A 10 31.09 21.13 16.32
C LEU A 10 32.26 21.76 15.61
N ASN A 11 32.55 21.30 14.40
CA ASN A 11 33.62 21.79 13.54
C ASN A 11 33.02 22.59 12.38
N LEU A 12 33.63 23.71 12.01
CA LEU A 12 33.15 24.63 10.98
C LEU A 12 34.29 25.04 10.05
N GLY A 13 34.02 25.16 8.77
CA GLY A 13 34.93 25.66 7.75
C GLY A 13 35.79 24.55 7.12
N LYS A 14 37.10 24.80 6.94
CA LYS A 14 38.02 23.82 6.42
C LYS A 14 38.44 22.90 7.57
N LEU A 15 38.14 21.63 7.44
CA LEU A 15 38.40 20.63 8.48
C LEU A 15 39.74 19.93 8.22
N SER A 16 40.49 19.69 9.28
CA SER A 16 41.75 18.97 9.22
C SER A 16 41.86 17.88 10.28
N HIS A 17 42.67 16.86 10.03
CA HIS A 17 42.94 15.84 11.04
C HIS A 17 43.75 16.41 12.19
N PRO A 18 43.46 16.07 13.47
CA PRO A 18 44.36 16.40 14.60
C PRO A 18 45.71 15.77 14.35
N LYS A 19 46.80 16.57 14.46
CA LYS A 19 48.16 16.11 14.27
C LYS A 19 49.13 16.71 15.28
N ASP A 20 50.19 15.96 15.54
CA ASP A 20 51.37 16.40 16.31
C ASP A 20 52.32 17.27 15.48
N LYS A 21 52.02 17.54 14.19
CA LYS A 21 52.82 18.33 13.24
C LYS A 21 52.08 19.54 12.73
N ALA A 22 52.82 20.57 12.30
CA ALA A 22 52.27 21.83 11.80
C ALA A 22 51.40 21.71 10.56
N GLU A 23 51.58 20.68 9.74
CA GLU A 23 50.74 20.38 8.57
C GLU A 23 49.82 19.22 8.89
N SER A 24 48.51 19.42 8.67
CA SER A 24 47.48 18.38 8.81
C SER A 24 46.81 18.08 7.48
N ASP A 25 46.51 16.80 7.22
CA ASP A 25 45.79 16.42 6.02
C ASP A 25 44.35 16.96 6.06
N ASP A 26 43.87 17.33 4.89
CA ASP A 26 42.51 17.80 4.70
C ASP A 26 41.50 16.70 5.03
N ARG A 27 40.46 17.06 5.75
CA ARG A 27 39.35 16.18 6.15
C ARG A 27 38.00 16.55 5.49
N GLY A 28 37.98 17.70 4.80
CA GLY A 28 36.82 18.22 4.10
C GLY A 28 36.46 19.65 4.48
N GLU A 29 35.41 20.17 3.91
CA GLU A 29 34.93 21.54 4.09
C GLU A 29 33.46 21.56 4.51
N GLY A 30 33.04 22.55 5.30
CA GLY A 30 31.67 22.76 5.71
C GLY A 30 31.47 22.70 7.22
N PHE A 31 30.53 21.92 7.69
CA PHE A 31 30.30 21.70 9.11
C PHE A 31 30.23 20.21 9.44
N GLU A 32 30.64 19.87 10.64
CA GLU A 32 30.51 18.51 11.20
C GLU A 32 30.04 18.64 12.66
N LEU A 33 28.91 17.98 12.96
CA LEU A 33 28.44 17.74 14.33
C LEU A 33 28.61 16.25 14.62
N ARG A 34 29.52 15.90 15.54
CA ARG A 34 29.81 14.50 15.86
C ARG A 34 29.92 14.25 17.36
N THR A 35 29.69 12.99 17.74
CA THR A 35 29.94 12.47 19.08
C THR A 35 30.08 10.95 19.01
N ASP A 36 30.87 10.34 19.87
CA ASP A 36 30.95 8.89 20.08
C ASP A 36 29.86 8.41 21.08
N GLN A 37 29.04 9.33 21.58
CA GLN A 37 27.93 9.07 22.50
C GLN A 37 26.56 9.28 21.82
N TRP A 38 25.54 9.51 22.59
CA TRP A 38 24.17 9.74 22.11
C TRP A 38 23.98 11.16 21.58
N GLY A 39 23.30 11.29 20.43
CA GLY A 39 22.97 12.58 19.85
C GLY A 39 21.45 12.76 19.68
N ALA A 40 20.97 13.99 19.75
CA ALA A 40 19.58 14.34 19.45
C ALA A 40 19.50 15.69 18.75
N VAL A 41 18.68 15.78 17.70
CA VAL A 41 18.28 17.02 17.04
C VAL A 41 16.78 17.18 17.23
N ARG A 42 16.33 18.26 17.89
CA ARG A 42 14.91 18.50 18.21
C ARG A 42 14.52 19.92 17.90
N ALA A 43 13.39 20.09 17.22
CA ALA A 43 12.79 21.40 16.97
C ALA A 43 11.26 21.30 17.16
N GLY A 44 10.72 22.00 18.17
CA GLY A 44 9.31 21.86 18.57
C GLY A 44 8.30 22.42 17.57
N GLN A 45 8.72 23.31 16.66
CA GLN A 45 7.85 23.94 15.65
C GLN A 45 8.12 23.45 14.22
N GLY A 46 9.06 22.51 14.04
CA GLY A 46 9.41 21.92 12.76
C GLY A 46 10.91 21.83 12.51
N LEU A 47 11.32 20.96 11.58
CA LEU A 47 12.72 20.70 11.25
C LEU A 47 12.86 20.55 9.74
N LEU A 48 13.80 21.30 9.15
CA LEU A 48 14.21 21.15 7.75
C LEU A 48 15.62 20.55 7.69
N LEU A 49 15.76 19.44 6.94
CA LEU A 49 17.05 18.90 6.50
C LEU A 49 17.06 18.96 4.98
N SER A 50 17.93 19.82 4.41
CA SER A 50 17.90 20.11 2.97
C SER A 50 19.31 20.24 2.39
N THR A 51 19.46 19.83 1.13
CA THR A 51 20.67 20.08 0.32
C THR A 51 20.46 21.19 -0.71
N PHE A 52 19.31 21.88 -0.69
CA PHE A 52 19.11 23.06 -1.52
C PHE A 52 19.94 24.22 -0.99
N LYS A 53 20.82 24.74 -1.85
CA LYS A 53 21.75 25.81 -1.51
C LYS A 53 21.00 27.14 -1.39
N GLN A 54 21.36 27.92 -0.34
CA GLN A 54 21.04 29.33 -0.22
C GLN A 54 22.31 30.13 -0.46
N ASP A 55 22.36 30.94 -1.53
CA ASP A 55 23.57 31.71 -1.88
C ASP A 55 23.89 32.76 -0.82
N GLN A 56 25.15 32.83 -0.42
CA GLN A 56 25.67 33.75 0.58
C GLN A 56 24.96 33.68 1.94
N ALA A 57 24.34 32.53 2.27
CA ALA A 57 23.53 32.33 3.46
C ALA A 57 22.40 33.39 3.61
N LYS A 58 21.87 33.86 2.48
CA LYS A 58 20.72 34.76 2.43
C LYS A 58 19.45 33.94 2.19
N GLY A 59 18.37 34.36 2.81
CA GLY A 59 17.07 33.68 2.71
C GLY A 59 16.53 33.27 4.08
N GLU A 60 15.33 32.79 4.08
CA GLU A 60 14.65 32.34 5.30
C GLU A 60 15.16 30.94 5.74
N HIS A 61 15.37 30.72 7.04
CA HIS A 61 16.00 29.50 7.56
C HIS A 61 15.18 28.21 7.33
N LEU A 62 13.87 28.31 7.12
CA LEU A 62 12.98 27.17 6.77
C LEU A 62 12.43 27.31 5.34
N ASP A 63 13.13 27.97 4.44
CA ASP A 63 12.71 28.06 3.03
C ASP A 63 12.63 26.66 2.43
N SER A 64 11.42 26.26 2.10
CA SER A 64 11.06 24.95 1.58
C SER A 64 10.22 25.04 0.30
N GLU A 65 10.27 26.16 -0.41
CA GLU A 65 9.43 26.39 -1.60
C GLU A 65 9.64 25.31 -2.67
N ILE A 66 10.88 24.87 -2.89
CA ILE A 66 11.18 23.84 -3.89
C ILE A 66 10.57 22.48 -3.46
N ALA A 67 10.73 22.12 -2.20
CA ALA A 67 10.12 20.89 -1.67
C ALA A 67 8.59 20.94 -1.74
N LYS A 68 7.99 22.10 -1.45
CA LYS A 68 6.55 22.31 -1.61
C LYS A 68 6.09 22.09 -3.05
N LYS A 69 6.78 22.66 -4.04
CA LYS A 69 6.49 22.47 -5.46
C LYS A 69 6.60 21.01 -5.89
N GLN A 70 7.56 20.25 -5.33
CA GLN A 70 7.67 18.81 -5.60
C GLN A 70 6.46 18.04 -5.05
N LEU A 71 5.99 18.36 -3.85
CA LEU A 71 4.79 17.75 -3.26
C LEU A 71 3.52 18.10 -4.06
N GLU A 72 3.38 19.35 -4.48
CA GLU A 72 2.27 19.81 -5.35
C GLU A 72 2.31 19.11 -6.72
N GLY A 73 3.50 18.92 -7.31
CA GLY A 73 3.68 18.14 -8.53
C GLY A 73 3.29 16.68 -8.36
N SER A 74 3.68 16.04 -7.26
CA SER A 74 3.27 14.68 -6.91
C SER A 74 1.75 14.56 -6.74
N GLN A 75 1.12 15.52 -6.08
CA GLN A 75 -0.33 15.58 -5.93
C GLN A 75 -1.04 15.71 -7.29
N THR A 76 -0.53 16.58 -8.17
CA THR A 76 -1.08 16.79 -9.52
C THR A 76 -0.99 15.51 -10.35
N ASN A 77 0.15 14.81 -10.34
CA ASN A 77 0.34 13.56 -11.05
C ASN A 77 -0.58 12.45 -10.52
N SER A 78 -0.68 12.32 -9.19
CA SER A 78 -1.58 11.34 -8.55
C SER A 78 -3.04 11.61 -8.90
N LYS A 79 -3.45 12.89 -8.93
CA LYS A 79 -4.80 13.29 -9.34
C LYS A 79 -5.09 12.93 -10.79
N ALA A 80 -4.18 13.20 -11.70
CA ALA A 80 -4.35 12.87 -13.13
C ALA A 80 -4.54 11.36 -13.33
N LEU A 81 -3.74 10.51 -12.66
CA LEU A 81 -3.90 9.05 -12.70
C LEU A 81 -5.22 8.59 -12.08
N SER A 82 -5.64 9.20 -10.99
CA SER A 82 -6.91 8.91 -10.32
C SER A 82 -8.10 9.26 -11.21
N ASP A 83 -8.07 10.41 -11.89
CA ASP A 83 -9.11 10.82 -12.83
C ASP A 83 -9.20 9.85 -14.04
N ILE A 84 -8.08 9.32 -14.52
CA ILE A 84 -8.06 8.25 -15.55
C ILE A 84 -8.72 6.98 -14.99
N ALA A 85 -8.37 6.55 -13.81
CA ALA A 85 -8.95 5.37 -13.16
C ALA A 85 -10.47 5.52 -12.99
N LYS A 86 -10.95 6.66 -12.50
CA LYS A 86 -12.38 6.99 -12.39
C LYS A 86 -13.10 6.90 -13.73
N ASN A 87 -12.54 7.46 -14.80
CA ASN A 87 -13.12 7.41 -16.12
C ASN A 87 -13.23 5.98 -16.67
N GLN A 88 -12.37 5.07 -16.21
CA GLN A 88 -12.44 3.64 -16.51
C GLN A 88 -13.30 2.85 -15.52
N LYS A 89 -14.07 3.54 -14.65
CA LYS A 89 -14.94 2.94 -13.62
C LYS A 89 -14.18 2.01 -12.65
N THR A 90 -12.97 2.40 -12.29
CA THR A 90 -12.17 1.76 -11.25
C THR A 90 -11.89 2.73 -10.11
N ASP A 91 -11.15 2.30 -9.10
CA ASP A 91 -10.98 3.01 -7.84
C ASP A 91 -10.10 4.27 -7.99
N GLU A 92 -10.52 5.36 -7.35
CA GLU A 92 -9.76 6.60 -7.21
C GLU A 92 -8.74 6.48 -6.07
N ILE A 93 -7.69 7.30 -6.11
CA ILE A 93 -6.74 7.43 -5.00
C ILE A 93 -7.37 8.32 -3.92
N GLU A 94 -7.67 7.76 -2.75
CA GLU A 94 -8.35 8.47 -1.66
C GLU A 94 -7.45 9.52 -0.96
N SER A 95 -6.13 9.40 -1.09
CA SER A 95 -5.16 10.24 -0.34
C SER A 95 -4.75 11.55 -1.04
N ILE A 96 -5.37 11.91 -2.15
CA ILE A 96 -5.00 13.12 -2.93
C ILE A 96 -5.19 14.40 -2.12
N GLU A 97 -6.31 14.52 -1.43
CA GLU A 97 -6.61 15.70 -0.62
C GLU A 97 -5.69 15.81 0.62
N GLN A 98 -5.29 14.69 1.20
CA GLN A 98 -4.33 14.65 2.29
C GLN A 98 -2.93 15.08 1.84
N LEU A 99 -2.50 14.67 0.63
CA LEU A 99 -1.22 15.09 0.06
C LEU A 99 -1.22 16.61 -0.23
N LYS A 100 -2.33 17.14 -0.75
CA LYS A 100 -2.54 18.56 -0.96
C LYS A 100 -2.48 19.33 0.37
N ALA A 101 -3.26 18.88 1.36
CA ALA A 101 -3.28 19.50 2.68
C ALA A 101 -1.89 19.52 3.33
N PHE A 102 -1.10 18.44 3.19
CA PHE A 102 0.26 18.41 3.69
C PHE A 102 1.17 19.46 3.02
N ALA A 103 1.07 19.63 1.69
CA ALA A 103 1.82 20.67 0.98
C ALA A 103 1.43 22.10 1.43
N GLU A 104 0.17 22.32 1.79
CA GLU A 104 -0.35 23.59 2.29
C GLU A 104 0.11 23.93 3.73
N GLU A 105 0.64 22.97 4.50
CA GLU A 105 1.26 23.21 5.80
C GLU A 105 2.63 23.92 5.69
N ILE A 106 3.24 23.92 4.50
CA ILE A 106 4.49 24.64 4.20
C ILE A 106 4.12 26.03 3.75
N GLU A 107 4.38 27.05 4.56
CA GLU A 107 4.15 28.46 4.22
C GLU A 107 5.19 28.95 3.20
N LYS A 108 4.74 29.72 2.20
CA LYS A 108 5.56 30.16 1.09
C LYS A 108 6.50 31.30 1.43
N ASP A 109 5.99 32.27 2.22
CA ASP A 109 6.65 33.56 2.41
C ASP A 109 7.12 33.81 3.85
N VAL A 110 7.11 32.78 4.69
CA VAL A 110 7.47 32.91 6.12
C VAL A 110 8.34 31.73 6.53
N ALA A 111 9.42 32.01 7.26
CA ALA A 111 10.35 31.00 7.76
C ALA A 111 9.73 30.12 8.86
N LYS A 112 8.57 29.55 8.62
CA LYS A 112 7.88 28.66 9.54
C LYS A 112 6.92 27.73 8.84
N TYR A 113 6.58 26.63 9.50
CA TYR A 113 5.51 25.72 9.11
C TYR A 113 4.25 26.01 9.94
N LYS A 114 3.07 25.79 9.36
CA LYS A 114 1.79 25.91 10.08
C LYS A 114 1.65 24.87 11.19
N LYS A 115 2.31 23.73 11.04
CA LYS A 115 2.37 22.64 12.02
C LYS A 115 3.80 22.17 12.23
N ALA A 116 4.04 21.45 13.32
CA ALA A 116 5.35 20.85 13.60
C ALA A 116 5.58 19.64 12.66
N ILE A 117 6.17 19.90 11.50
CA ILE A 117 6.55 18.88 10.52
C ILE A 117 8.06 18.70 10.46
N MET A 118 8.51 17.53 10.05
CA MET A 118 9.89 17.24 9.65
C MET A 118 9.92 17.05 8.13
N LEU A 119 10.72 17.86 7.45
CA LEU A 119 10.88 17.82 6.00
C LEU A 119 12.31 17.43 5.64
N LEU A 120 12.46 16.36 4.86
CA LEU A 120 13.72 15.95 4.23
C LEU A 120 13.62 16.26 2.73
N SER A 121 14.55 17.03 2.20
CA SER A 121 14.51 17.47 0.80
C SER A 121 15.90 17.55 0.21
N SER A 122 16.09 17.03 -1.01
CA SER A 122 17.40 17.01 -1.66
C SER A 122 17.29 17.32 -3.14
N VAL A 123 18.35 17.94 -3.69
CA VAL A 123 18.47 18.24 -5.14
C VAL A 123 18.58 16.95 -5.96
N ASP A 124 19.46 16.03 -5.54
CA ASP A 124 19.82 14.86 -6.35
C ASP A 124 19.20 13.55 -5.82
N GLY A 125 18.93 13.44 -4.53
CA GLY A 125 18.29 12.23 -3.99
C GLY A 125 18.43 12.05 -2.49
N ILE A 126 17.64 11.13 -1.95
CA ILE A 126 17.65 10.71 -0.54
C ILE A 126 17.78 9.18 -0.53
N ALA A 127 18.80 8.67 0.14
CA ALA A 127 19.01 7.25 0.37
C ALA A 127 18.82 6.90 1.85
N LEU A 128 18.02 5.87 2.12
CA LEU A 128 17.88 5.25 3.44
C LEU A 128 18.48 3.85 3.37
N SER A 129 19.51 3.57 4.12
CA SER A 129 20.21 2.27 4.10
C SER A 129 20.62 1.86 5.51
N THR A 130 20.43 0.58 5.82
CA THR A 130 20.81 -0.04 7.09
C THR A 130 21.15 -1.51 6.86
N PRO A 131 22.06 -2.12 7.61
CA PRO A 131 22.28 -3.57 7.59
C PRO A 131 21.13 -4.36 8.26
N GLU A 132 20.27 -3.68 9.02
CA GLU A 132 19.12 -4.22 9.75
C GLU A 132 17.79 -3.80 9.10
N ASP A 133 16.82 -3.37 9.86
CA ASP A 133 15.46 -3.10 9.41
C ASP A 133 15.19 -1.60 9.18
N ILE A 134 14.28 -1.30 8.26
CA ILE A 134 13.65 0.01 8.10
C ILE A 134 12.16 -0.15 8.35
N HIS A 135 11.64 0.47 9.41
CA HIS A 135 10.22 0.48 9.76
C HIS A 135 9.59 1.83 9.42
N LEU A 136 8.59 1.82 8.55
CA LEU A 136 7.76 2.98 8.24
C LEU A 136 6.36 2.75 8.81
N SER A 137 5.92 3.63 9.73
CA SER A 137 4.63 3.51 10.40
C SER A 137 3.96 4.88 10.52
N ALA A 138 2.68 4.94 10.22
CA ALA A 138 1.84 6.12 10.41
C ALA A 138 0.46 5.68 10.94
N THR A 139 -0.12 6.48 11.83
CA THR A 139 -1.53 6.29 12.23
C THR A 139 -2.51 6.79 11.16
N GLY A 140 -2.05 7.61 10.24
CA GLY A 140 -2.77 8.08 9.07
C GLY A 140 -2.34 7.31 7.82
N ILE A 141 -1.91 8.02 6.78
CA ILE A 141 -1.64 7.51 5.45
C ILE A 141 -0.14 7.49 5.18
N ILE A 142 0.34 6.45 4.50
CA ILE A 142 1.66 6.41 3.87
C ILE A 142 1.46 6.48 2.35
N ASN A 143 1.91 7.57 1.72
CA ASN A 143 1.86 7.77 0.27
C ASN A 143 3.22 7.47 -0.36
N HIS A 144 3.22 6.62 -1.39
CA HIS A 144 4.37 6.42 -2.26
C HIS A 144 4.00 6.93 -3.66
N THR A 145 4.60 8.06 -4.07
CA THR A 145 4.37 8.66 -5.38
C THR A 145 5.70 8.88 -6.08
N ALA A 146 5.82 8.43 -7.32
CA ALA A 146 7.00 8.64 -8.15
C ALA A 146 6.56 9.20 -9.51
N GLY A 147 7.39 10.07 -10.12
CA GLY A 147 7.18 10.58 -11.48
C GLY A 147 7.48 9.55 -12.56
N ASP A 148 8.25 8.52 -12.24
CA ASP A 148 8.62 7.42 -13.15
C ASP A 148 8.19 6.07 -12.58
N SER A 149 8.95 5.44 -11.71
CA SER A 149 8.72 4.05 -11.29
C SER A 149 8.80 3.85 -9.78
N ILE A 150 8.01 2.93 -9.25
CA ILE A 150 8.17 2.35 -7.91
C ILE A 150 8.55 0.89 -8.09
N ASN A 151 9.76 0.50 -7.66
CA ASN A 151 10.27 -0.85 -7.76
C ASN A 151 10.31 -1.52 -6.38
N LEU A 152 9.69 -2.69 -6.27
CA LEU A 152 9.70 -3.53 -5.07
C LEU A 152 10.43 -4.83 -5.39
N SER A 153 11.53 -5.11 -4.70
CA SER A 153 12.31 -6.33 -4.89
C SER A 153 12.75 -6.90 -3.55
N THR A 154 12.63 -8.21 -3.39
CA THR A 154 13.03 -8.93 -2.17
C THR A 154 13.46 -10.34 -2.51
N GLN A 155 14.34 -10.92 -1.69
CA GLN A 155 14.76 -12.32 -1.80
C GLN A 155 13.77 -13.31 -1.19
N LYS A 156 12.76 -12.84 -0.44
CA LYS A 156 11.77 -13.71 0.22
C LYS A 156 10.35 -13.36 -0.22
N ASN A 157 9.67 -12.48 0.49
CA ASN A 157 8.24 -12.27 0.32
C ASN A 157 7.89 -10.79 0.17
N ILE A 158 6.89 -10.51 -0.66
CA ILE A 158 6.13 -9.25 -0.64
C ILE A 158 4.73 -9.61 -0.19
N LEU A 159 4.31 -9.11 0.98
CA LEU A 159 3.01 -9.38 1.59
C LEU A 159 2.18 -8.10 1.63
N GLY A 160 1.05 -8.08 0.96
CA GLY A 160 0.08 -6.99 0.99
C GLY A 160 -1.23 -7.47 1.63
N GLN A 161 -1.68 -6.80 2.70
CA GLN A 161 -2.92 -7.13 3.41
C GLN A 161 -3.70 -5.85 3.66
N ALA A 162 -4.99 -5.87 3.37
CA ALA A 162 -5.91 -4.75 3.63
C ALA A 162 -7.21 -5.27 4.23
N LEU A 163 -7.75 -4.55 5.21
CA LEU A 163 -9.09 -4.84 5.73
C LEU A 163 -10.16 -4.52 4.70
N GLY A 164 -10.01 -3.44 3.97
CA GLY A 164 -10.93 -2.99 2.93
C GLY A 164 -10.60 -3.63 1.58
N LYS A 165 -9.95 -2.90 0.70
CA LYS A 165 -9.75 -3.29 -0.69
C LYS A 165 -8.27 -3.23 -1.08
N VAL A 166 -7.86 -4.14 -1.96
CA VAL A 166 -6.63 -4.03 -2.76
C VAL A 166 -7.04 -3.83 -4.21
N SER A 167 -6.67 -2.69 -4.81
CA SER A 167 -6.98 -2.36 -6.20
C SER A 167 -5.69 -2.16 -6.99
N LEU A 168 -5.62 -2.76 -8.17
CA LEU A 168 -4.49 -2.63 -9.11
C LEU A 168 -5.02 -2.15 -10.45
N PHE A 169 -4.58 -0.97 -10.86
CA PHE A 169 -4.97 -0.38 -12.14
C PHE A 169 -3.73 -0.03 -12.98
N ALA A 170 -3.71 -0.43 -14.23
CA ALA A 170 -2.71 -0.04 -15.21
C ALA A 170 -3.41 0.63 -16.40
N ALA A 171 -3.18 1.92 -16.58
CA ALA A 171 -3.77 2.70 -17.69
C ALA A 171 -3.27 2.22 -19.05
N GLN A 172 -2.02 1.78 -19.13
CA GLN A 172 -1.38 1.27 -20.34
C GLN A 172 -0.44 0.11 -19.97
N GLY A 173 -0.11 -0.76 -20.94
CA GLY A 173 0.87 -1.84 -20.74
C GLY A 173 0.35 -3.09 -20.02
N GLY A 174 -0.80 -3.00 -19.34
CA GLY A 174 -1.47 -4.15 -18.73
C GLY A 174 -0.88 -4.62 -17.39
N ILE A 175 -1.40 -5.73 -16.89
CA ILE A 175 -1.00 -6.38 -15.63
C ILE A 175 -0.55 -7.80 -15.95
N LYS A 176 0.61 -8.22 -15.41
CA LYS A 176 1.13 -9.59 -15.51
C LYS A 176 1.24 -10.20 -14.12
N ALA A 177 0.66 -11.39 -13.95
CA ALA A 177 0.83 -12.22 -12.75
C ALA A 177 1.43 -13.57 -13.19
N ILE A 178 2.68 -13.83 -12.84
CA ILE A 178 3.44 -15.01 -13.28
C ILE A 178 4.08 -15.67 -12.06
N ALA A 179 3.87 -16.97 -11.89
CA ALA A 179 4.61 -17.79 -10.96
C ALA A 179 5.53 -18.73 -11.80
N ALA A 180 6.85 -18.60 -11.63
CA ALA A 180 7.82 -19.46 -12.32
C ALA A 180 7.79 -20.89 -11.78
N GLN A 181 7.53 -21.04 -10.49
CA GLN A 181 7.34 -22.33 -9.82
C GLN A 181 6.17 -22.21 -8.84
N GLY A 182 5.43 -23.28 -8.66
CA GLY A 182 4.23 -23.27 -7.83
C GLY A 182 3.00 -22.71 -8.56
N LYS A 183 1.86 -22.73 -7.89
CA LYS A 183 0.57 -22.32 -8.47
C LYS A 183 0.32 -20.82 -8.35
N VAL A 184 -0.45 -20.27 -9.29
CA VAL A 184 -1.18 -19.01 -9.11
C VAL A 184 -2.58 -19.37 -8.62
N GLU A 185 -3.00 -18.79 -7.50
CA GLU A 185 -4.30 -19.04 -6.89
C GLU A 185 -5.11 -17.75 -6.80
N ILE A 186 -6.33 -17.78 -7.34
CA ILE A 186 -7.27 -16.64 -7.30
C ILE A 186 -8.58 -17.18 -6.74
N GLN A 187 -9.03 -16.64 -5.60
CA GLN A 187 -10.23 -17.09 -4.90
C GLN A 187 -11.10 -15.92 -4.48
N ALA A 188 -12.42 -16.02 -4.71
CA ALA A 188 -13.46 -15.25 -4.04
C ALA A 188 -14.16 -16.21 -3.05
N GLN A 189 -13.88 -16.07 -1.74
CA GLN A 189 -14.30 -17.06 -0.74
C GLN A 189 -15.79 -16.97 -0.36
N SER A 190 -16.38 -15.78 -0.48
CA SER A 190 -17.79 -15.53 -0.09
C SER A 190 -18.62 -14.84 -1.15
N ASP A 191 -18.03 -14.54 -2.32
CA ASP A 191 -18.71 -13.81 -3.38
C ASP A 191 -18.26 -14.31 -4.77
N ALA A 192 -18.72 -13.70 -5.86
CA ALA A 192 -18.44 -14.07 -7.23
C ALA A 192 -17.00 -13.70 -7.66
N LEU A 193 -16.45 -14.47 -8.58
CA LEU A 193 -15.26 -14.13 -9.35
C LEU A 193 -15.68 -13.85 -10.80
N ASP A 194 -15.56 -12.60 -11.23
CA ASP A 194 -15.87 -12.17 -12.60
C ASP A 194 -14.60 -11.97 -13.42
N VAL A 195 -14.59 -12.51 -14.63
CA VAL A 195 -13.47 -12.35 -15.59
C VAL A 195 -14.03 -11.84 -16.91
N PHE A 196 -13.67 -10.59 -17.28
CA PHE A 196 -14.14 -9.94 -18.50
C PHE A 196 -12.98 -9.55 -19.41
N ALA A 197 -13.16 -9.73 -20.71
CA ALA A 197 -12.26 -9.21 -21.73
C ALA A 197 -13.07 -8.67 -22.93
N LYS A 198 -12.68 -7.53 -23.47
CA LYS A 198 -13.33 -6.96 -24.67
C LYS A 198 -13.11 -7.80 -25.93
N LEU A 199 -11.92 -8.38 -26.09
CA LEU A 199 -11.55 -9.11 -27.31
C LEU A 199 -11.67 -10.61 -27.13
N GLY A 200 -11.02 -11.21 -26.16
CA GLY A 200 -11.05 -12.64 -25.99
C GLY A 200 -10.45 -13.10 -24.67
N ILE A 201 -10.83 -14.29 -24.24
CA ILE A 201 -10.25 -14.98 -23.09
C ILE A 201 -9.74 -16.33 -23.60
N ALA A 202 -8.46 -16.63 -23.37
CA ALA A 202 -7.85 -17.92 -23.66
C ALA A 202 -7.52 -18.63 -22.35
N ILE A 203 -7.98 -19.87 -22.21
CA ILE A 203 -7.68 -20.76 -21.08
C ILE A 203 -7.09 -22.02 -21.65
N SER A 204 -5.81 -22.33 -21.33
CA SER A 204 -5.10 -23.46 -21.90
C SER A 204 -4.27 -24.15 -20.82
N SER A 205 -4.29 -25.47 -20.81
CA SER A 205 -3.32 -26.33 -20.13
C SER A 205 -2.46 -27.02 -21.18
N THR A 206 -1.15 -26.99 -21.02
CA THR A 206 -0.22 -27.54 -22.02
C THR A 206 0.14 -29.00 -21.78
N GLU A 207 -0.04 -29.52 -20.57
CA GLU A 207 0.39 -30.85 -20.18
C GLU A 207 -0.70 -31.69 -19.50
N ASP A 208 -1.76 -31.07 -18.99
CA ASP A 208 -2.85 -31.75 -18.28
C ASP A 208 -4.21 -31.19 -18.73
N ARG A 209 -5.25 -31.45 -18.00
CA ARG A 209 -6.63 -31.08 -18.31
C ARG A 209 -7.01 -29.70 -17.79
N ILE A 210 -8.07 -29.17 -18.35
CA ILE A 210 -8.86 -28.06 -17.79
C ILE A 210 -10.08 -28.67 -17.13
N GLU A 211 -10.31 -28.38 -15.85
CA GLU A 211 -11.47 -28.85 -15.09
C GLU A 211 -12.39 -27.66 -14.79
N ILE A 212 -13.66 -27.77 -15.20
CA ILE A 212 -14.71 -26.79 -14.93
C ILE A 212 -15.82 -27.51 -14.21
N SER A 213 -16.07 -27.18 -12.95
CA SER A 213 -17.03 -27.86 -12.10
C SER A 213 -17.97 -26.88 -11.41
N SER A 214 -19.24 -27.23 -11.30
CA SER A 214 -20.25 -26.49 -10.57
C SER A 214 -21.20 -27.47 -9.88
N PRO A 215 -21.67 -27.19 -8.64
CA PRO A 215 -22.63 -28.05 -7.96
C PRO A 215 -24.06 -27.92 -8.57
N LYS A 216 -24.32 -26.86 -9.33
CA LYS A 216 -25.64 -26.59 -9.91
C LYS A 216 -25.66 -26.77 -11.42
N GLU A 217 -24.94 -25.92 -12.12
CA GLU A 217 -24.97 -25.88 -13.59
C GLU A 217 -23.70 -25.27 -14.16
N VAL A 218 -23.24 -25.79 -15.31
CA VAL A 218 -22.27 -25.15 -16.18
C VAL A 218 -22.97 -24.75 -17.47
N LEU A 219 -22.94 -23.46 -17.81
CA LEU A 219 -23.47 -22.89 -19.06
C LEU A 219 -22.35 -22.45 -19.97
N ILE A 220 -22.37 -22.93 -21.21
CA ILE A 220 -21.46 -22.48 -22.26
C ILE A 220 -22.32 -21.89 -23.38
N THR A 221 -22.24 -20.57 -23.58
CA THR A 221 -23.08 -19.88 -24.56
C THR A 221 -22.22 -19.20 -25.63
N GLY A 222 -22.54 -19.41 -26.88
CA GLY A 222 -21.90 -18.77 -28.02
C GLY A 222 -22.95 -18.34 -29.05
N GLY A 223 -23.10 -17.03 -29.29
CA GLY A 223 -24.15 -16.48 -30.15
C GLY A 223 -25.54 -16.92 -29.70
N SER A 224 -26.30 -17.59 -30.55
CA SER A 224 -27.66 -18.11 -30.26
C SER A 224 -27.66 -19.60 -29.85
N SER A 225 -26.50 -20.19 -29.58
CA SER A 225 -26.34 -21.60 -29.22
C SER A 225 -25.80 -21.77 -27.80
N GLN A 226 -26.22 -22.82 -27.11
CA GLN A 226 -25.90 -23.07 -25.71
C GLN A 226 -25.74 -24.57 -25.41
N ILE A 227 -24.80 -24.89 -24.54
CA ILE A 227 -24.69 -26.18 -23.87
C ILE A 227 -24.91 -25.94 -22.37
N ALA A 228 -25.86 -26.66 -21.77
CA ALA A 228 -26.10 -26.66 -20.34
C ALA A 228 -25.83 -28.05 -19.77
N LEU A 229 -24.99 -28.13 -18.72
CA LEU A 229 -24.71 -29.35 -17.97
C LEU A 229 -25.23 -29.15 -16.54
N ASN A 230 -26.20 -29.96 -16.13
CA ASN A 230 -26.79 -29.92 -14.79
C ASN A 230 -27.25 -31.29 -14.31
N GLY A 231 -27.89 -31.37 -13.14
CA GLY A 231 -28.36 -32.62 -12.55
C GLY A 231 -29.43 -33.37 -13.36
N SER A 232 -30.09 -32.72 -14.32
CA SER A 232 -31.09 -33.35 -15.20
C SER A 232 -30.51 -33.86 -16.48
N GLY A 233 -29.30 -33.46 -16.88
CA GLY A 233 -28.63 -33.96 -18.09
C GLY A 233 -27.74 -32.93 -18.80
N ILE A 234 -27.43 -33.26 -20.06
CA ILE A 234 -26.68 -32.39 -20.98
C ILE A 234 -27.64 -31.93 -22.08
N PHE A 235 -27.83 -30.62 -22.17
CA PHE A 235 -28.78 -30.02 -23.09
C PHE A 235 -28.08 -29.13 -24.12
N HIS A 236 -28.24 -29.50 -25.39
CA HIS A 236 -27.81 -28.70 -26.53
C HIS A 236 -28.99 -27.90 -27.08
N LYS A 237 -28.86 -26.57 -27.16
CA LYS A 237 -29.89 -25.70 -27.74
C LYS A 237 -29.29 -24.85 -28.86
N THR A 238 -29.87 -24.92 -30.05
CA THR A 238 -29.47 -24.10 -31.20
C THR A 238 -30.65 -23.86 -32.11
N GLY A 239 -30.79 -22.67 -32.68
CA GLY A 239 -31.72 -22.38 -33.77
C GLY A 239 -31.13 -22.73 -35.15
N GLY A 240 -29.89 -23.13 -35.24
CA GLY A 240 -29.17 -23.48 -36.45
C GLY A 240 -28.93 -24.98 -36.55
N LYS A 241 -27.90 -25.34 -37.32
CA LYS A 241 -27.47 -26.73 -37.55
C LYS A 241 -26.74 -27.28 -36.32
N PHE A 242 -27.04 -28.50 -35.91
CA PHE A 242 -26.25 -29.32 -35.00
C PHE A 242 -25.57 -30.44 -35.79
N GLU A 243 -24.25 -30.38 -35.91
CA GLU A 243 -23.46 -31.33 -36.69
C GLU A 243 -22.44 -32.02 -35.79
N VAL A 244 -22.36 -33.32 -35.89
CA VAL A 244 -21.42 -34.18 -35.17
C VAL A 244 -20.62 -34.99 -36.16
N ASN A 245 -19.30 -34.79 -36.19
CA ASN A 245 -18.36 -35.61 -36.97
C ASN A 245 -17.57 -36.50 -36.00
N ALA A 246 -17.77 -37.80 -36.08
CA ALA A 246 -17.06 -38.74 -35.22
C ALA A 246 -16.78 -40.02 -36.01
N GLY A 247 -15.66 -40.70 -35.74
CA GLY A 247 -15.34 -41.99 -36.34
C GLY A 247 -16.32 -43.12 -35.89
N GLN A 248 -16.98 -42.93 -34.74
CA GLN A 248 -17.97 -43.86 -34.21
C GLN A 248 -18.95 -43.13 -33.26
N HIS A 249 -20.23 -43.48 -33.35
CA HIS A 249 -21.28 -43.02 -32.41
C HIS A 249 -21.78 -44.22 -31.58
N ILE A 250 -21.62 -44.16 -30.26
CA ILE A 250 -22.02 -45.24 -29.34
C ILE A 250 -22.98 -44.65 -28.29
N PHE A 251 -24.18 -45.18 -28.16
CA PHE A 251 -25.14 -44.86 -27.11
C PHE A 251 -25.15 -46.02 -26.09
N LYS A 252 -24.92 -45.67 -24.81
CA LYS A 252 -24.93 -46.63 -23.69
C LYS A 252 -25.99 -46.23 -22.67
N GLY A 253 -26.35 -47.14 -21.76
CA GLY A 253 -27.20 -46.86 -20.63
C GLY A 253 -26.59 -45.77 -19.72
N GLY A 254 -27.45 -45.02 -19.00
CA GLY A 254 -27.05 -43.92 -18.14
C GLY A 254 -26.08 -44.35 -17.05
N ALA A 255 -25.10 -43.47 -16.75
CA ALA A 255 -24.16 -43.62 -15.63
C ALA A 255 -24.08 -42.28 -14.84
N LYS A 256 -23.94 -42.38 -13.52
CA LYS A 256 -23.76 -41.20 -12.67
C LYS A 256 -22.26 -40.88 -12.54
N VAL A 257 -21.95 -39.58 -12.55
CA VAL A 257 -20.62 -39.06 -12.28
C VAL A 257 -20.69 -38.24 -10.99
N SER A 258 -19.74 -38.47 -10.08
CA SER A 258 -19.55 -37.62 -8.89
C SER A 258 -18.43 -36.64 -9.16
N SER A 259 -18.63 -35.34 -8.85
CA SER A 259 -17.60 -34.33 -8.85
C SER A 259 -17.20 -33.97 -7.42
N THR A 260 -15.91 -33.86 -7.14
CA THR A 260 -15.39 -33.38 -5.89
C THR A 260 -14.99 -31.90 -6.08
N LEU A 261 -15.64 -31.02 -5.35
CA LEU A 261 -15.33 -29.60 -5.40
C LEU A 261 -14.31 -29.25 -4.30
N PRO A 262 -13.40 -28.30 -4.55
CA PRO A 262 -12.52 -27.81 -3.50
C PRO A 262 -13.33 -27.13 -2.39
N SER A 263 -12.96 -27.38 -1.15
CA SER A 263 -13.53 -26.69 0.02
C SER A 263 -12.85 -25.33 0.17
N LEU A 264 -13.64 -24.26 0.14
CA LEU A 264 -13.17 -22.92 0.49
C LEU A 264 -13.24 -22.72 2.02
N PRO A 265 -12.33 -21.92 2.61
CA PRO A 265 -12.39 -21.60 4.03
C PRO A 265 -13.68 -20.87 4.38
N ASP A 266 -14.30 -21.23 5.50
CA ASP A 266 -15.36 -20.40 6.09
C ASP A 266 -14.78 -19.07 6.54
N VAL A 267 -15.24 -17.98 5.96
CA VAL A 267 -14.86 -16.63 6.35
C VAL A 267 -15.52 -16.29 7.69
N LYS A 268 -14.92 -16.75 8.78
CA LYS A 268 -15.27 -16.26 10.12
C LYS A 268 -14.50 -14.95 10.31
N ASN A 269 -15.14 -13.83 10.02
CA ASN A 269 -14.57 -12.52 10.30
C ASN A 269 -14.68 -12.17 11.78
N PRO A 270 -13.61 -12.26 12.58
CA PRO A 270 -13.50 -11.40 13.73
C PRO A 270 -12.84 -10.09 13.22
N TYR A 271 -13.63 -9.08 12.90
CA TYR A 271 -13.08 -7.72 12.81
C TYR A 271 -12.63 -7.33 14.22
N ILE A 272 -11.33 -7.24 14.42
CA ILE A 272 -10.78 -6.60 15.61
C ILE A 272 -10.58 -5.14 15.25
N LEU A 273 -11.56 -4.29 15.54
CA LEU A 273 -11.37 -2.85 15.51
C LEU A 273 -10.62 -2.44 16.78
N GLN A 274 -9.50 -1.76 16.60
CA GLN A 274 -8.69 -1.26 17.68
C GLN A 274 -8.66 0.27 17.61
N TYR A 275 -9.25 0.94 18.60
CA TYR A 275 -9.27 2.40 18.67
C TYR A 275 -8.30 2.91 19.73
N LEU A 276 -7.50 3.89 19.38
CA LEU A 276 -6.67 4.63 20.33
C LEU A 276 -7.49 5.77 20.94
N VAL A 277 -7.73 5.71 22.24
CA VAL A 277 -8.48 6.73 22.96
C VAL A 277 -7.55 7.86 23.39
N LYS A 278 -7.89 9.09 22.99
CA LYS A 278 -7.17 10.30 23.37
C LYS A 278 -8.13 11.31 24.03
N ASN A 279 -7.62 12.08 24.96
CA ASN A 279 -8.38 13.18 25.58
C ASN A 279 -8.39 14.43 24.67
N LYS A 280 -9.09 15.49 25.11
CA LYS A 280 -9.18 16.78 24.37
C LYS A 280 -7.83 17.46 24.15
N GLU A 281 -6.81 17.10 24.91
CA GLU A 281 -5.44 17.62 24.82
C GLU A 281 -4.55 16.69 23.95
N ASN A 282 -5.14 15.74 23.22
CA ASN A 282 -4.47 14.76 22.36
C ASN A 282 -3.54 13.77 23.10
N LYS A 283 -3.66 13.65 24.43
CA LYS A 283 -2.92 12.69 25.25
C LYS A 283 -3.65 11.35 25.30
N VAL A 284 -2.90 10.26 25.26
CA VAL A 284 -3.41 8.91 25.35
C VAL A 284 -4.09 8.66 26.71
N VAL A 285 -5.24 8.01 26.69
CA VAL A 285 -6.03 7.68 27.89
C VAL A 285 -5.81 6.21 28.23
N SER A 286 -4.85 5.94 29.11
CA SER A 286 -4.45 4.58 29.54
C SER A 286 -5.17 4.14 30.80
N ASN A 287 -5.51 2.85 30.88
CA ASN A 287 -6.10 2.20 32.07
C ASN A 287 -7.35 2.92 32.63
N LYS A 288 -8.20 3.48 31.73
CA LYS A 288 -9.44 4.16 32.12
C LYS A 288 -10.66 3.39 31.65
N PRO A 289 -11.72 3.33 32.49
CA PRO A 289 -12.97 2.72 32.09
C PRO A 289 -13.59 3.49 30.92
N TYR A 290 -14.16 2.75 29.94
CA TYR A 290 -14.90 3.31 28.82
C TYR A 290 -16.28 2.66 28.70
N ILE A 291 -17.18 3.39 28.10
CA ILE A 291 -18.47 2.90 27.62
C ILE A 291 -18.53 3.24 26.14
N LEU A 292 -18.77 2.25 25.32
CA LEU A 292 -18.95 2.39 23.88
C LEU A 292 -20.36 1.99 23.53
N MET A 293 -21.03 2.77 22.71
CA MET A 293 -22.35 2.50 22.20
C MET A 293 -22.27 2.46 20.68
N ASP A 294 -22.81 1.40 20.07
CA ASP A 294 -22.91 1.29 18.62
C ASP A 294 -24.16 2.03 18.09
N GLU A 295 -24.31 2.04 16.76
CA GLU A 295 -25.43 2.72 16.08
C GLU A 295 -26.81 2.11 16.44
N ASP A 296 -26.83 0.85 16.85
CA ASP A 296 -28.03 0.12 17.26
C ASP A 296 -28.34 0.29 18.76
N GLY A 297 -27.52 1.06 19.50
CA GLY A 297 -27.69 1.34 20.91
C GLY A 297 -27.14 0.26 21.86
N ASN A 298 -26.40 -0.74 21.35
CA ASN A 298 -25.75 -1.73 22.20
C ASN A 298 -24.57 -1.13 22.93
N VAL A 299 -24.45 -1.45 24.20
CA VAL A 299 -23.43 -0.86 25.08
C VAL A 299 -22.36 -1.89 25.43
N GLN A 300 -21.11 -1.59 25.11
CA GLN A 300 -19.93 -2.32 25.55
C GLN A 300 -19.17 -1.50 26.60
N ARG A 301 -18.77 -2.15 27.70
CA ARG A 301 -17.97 -1.54 28.76
C ARG A 301 -16.62 -2.24 28.87
N GLY A 302 -15.57 -1.49 29.17
CA GLY A 302 -14.22 -2.02 29.33
C GLY A 302 -13.28 -1.01 29.93
N VAL A 303 -11.98 -1.34 29.90
CA VAL A 303 -10.89 -0.48 30.35
C VAL A 303 -9.89 -0.39 29.19
N THR A 304 -9.41 0.82 28.88
CA THR A 304 -8.36 1.04 27.86
C THR A 304 -7.07 0.32 28.29
N SER A 305 -6.29 -0.19 27.32
CA SER A 305 -4.97 -0.78 27.60
C SER A 305 -3.98 0.23 28.18
N GLU A 306 -2.78 -0.22 28.54
CA GLU A 306 -1.69 0.67 28.96
C GLU A 306 -1.32 1.67 27.85
N GLU A 307 -1.41 1.26 26.59
CA GLU A 307 -1.19 2.10 25.41
C GLU A 307 -2.44 2.88 24.97
N GLY A 308 -3.54 2.78 25.73
CA GLY A 308 -4.78 3.52 25.49
C GLY A 308 -5.70 2.94 24.42
N PHE A 309 -5.53 1.68 24.03
CA PHE A 309 -6.38 1.05 23.02
C PHE A 309 -7.62 0.39 23.63
N ILE A 310 -8.73 0.42 22.86
CA ILE A 310 -9.90 -0.42 23.05
C ILE A 310 -10.01 -1.42 21.91
N LYS A 311 -10.32 -2.68 22.25
CA LYS A 311 -10.55 -3.76 21.26
C LYS A 311 -12.05 -4.01 21.18
N LEU A 312 -12.60 -3.88 19.98
CA LEU A 312 -13.97 -4.24 19.66
C LEU A 312 -13.98 -5.57 18.95
N LYS A 313 -14.76 -6.52 19.46
CA LYS A 313 -15.19 -7.66 18.67
C LYS A 313 -16.50 -7.27 18.00
N THR A 314 -16.47 -6.96 16.70
CA THR A 314 -17.69 -6.82 15.93
C THR A 314 -18.02 -8.17 15.31
N THR A 315 -19.20 -8.68 15.57
CA THR A 315 -19.81 -9.73 14.75
C THR A 315 -20.40 -9.02 13.53
N PRO A 316 -20.16 -9.50 12.29
CA PRO A 316 -20.86 -8.97 11.14
C PRO A 316 -22.37 -9.13 11.35
N SER A 317 -23.13 -8.09 11.14
CA SER A 317 -24.57 -8.21 10.94
C SER A 317 -24.80 -9.11 9.72
N SER A 318 -25.57 -10.17 9.93
CA SER A 318 -26.03 -11.12 8.92
C SER A 318 -26.78 -10.46 7.79
#